data_c33d27bfa714b8b8dabbf97e1ce950f3
#
_entry.id   c33d27bfa714b8b8dabbf97e1ce950f3
#
_cell.length_a   1.000
_cell.length_b   1.000
_cell.length_c   1.000
_cell.angle_alpha   90.00
_cell.angle_beta   90.00
_cell.angle_gamma   90.00
#
_symmetry.space_group_name_H-M   'P 1'
#
loop_
_entity.id
_entity.type
_entity.pdbx_description
1 polymer ?
#
loop_
_entity_poly.entity_id
_entity_poly.type
_entity_poly.pdbx_seq_one_letter_code
_entity_poly.pdbx_strand_id
1 'polypeptide(L)'
;MRHERPVLMRQRSLFTRRRFQFAGALLIAAMLPFALRSTVLPGIPGEAASVNSLLGNLAAITLAFWMRLSLETYPGIRSTYVIFPAALTAHGLVIATYLLTRLPYDRLGIAMGVTLNVLWSYFLYFYVERKMQPRIGIVPFGRVDSLATIDNVDWLTLARPRLDDAVDCHALVADFSADLPDEWEAFLADAALAGRIVYQVKQLSESLTGRVELSHLSENSFGSLLPARGWFHLKGLADFLFALAMLPIALPVMALAAVAIRLESAGPVLFRQKRVGHAGRSIIVYKFRTMRPLSADGDGDDDHHTRRKRAMTSDGDDRITPVGRFLRRTRIDELPQILNILRWEMSWIGPRPEAEILSAWYTDELPFYRYRHVVKPGISGWAQVNQGHVAEVAEVHRKLQYDFYYIKYFSPWLDLLILFRTVKTMLSGFGAR
;
A
#
# COMPACT_ATOMS: atom_id res chain seq x y z
N MET A 1 9.72 37.59 36.81
CA MET A 1 8.34 37.57 36.29
C MET A 1 8.38 37.82 34.78
N ARG A 2 8.51 36.79 33.95
CA ARG A 2 8.31 36.87 32.49
C ARG A 2 6.89 36.39 32.23
N HIS A 3 6.02 37.29 31.81
CA HIS A 3 4.70 36.96 31.28
C HIS A 3 4.89 36.08 30.05
N GLU A 4 4.76 34.80 30.21
CA GLU A 4 4.52 33.89 29.08
C GLU A 4 3.14 34.23 28.52
N ARG A 5 3.14 34.77 27.31
CA ARG A 5 1.91 35.01 26.55
C ARG A 5 1.26 33.62 26.32
N PRO A 6 -0.05 33.49 26.56
CA PRO A 6 -0.75 32.26 26.21
C PRO A 6 -0.52 32.01 24.73
N VAL A 7 -0.02 30.82 24.39
CA VAL A 7 0.14 30.37 23.01
C VAL A 7 -1.26 30.35 22.42
N LEU A 8 -1.58 31.47 21.77
CA LEU A 8 -2.79 31.62 20.97
C LEU A 8 -2.96 30.39 20.12
N MET A 9 -4.14 29.77 20.19
CA MET A 9 -4.64 28.80 19.24
C MET A 9 -4.04 29.13 17.87
N ARG A 10 -3.08 28.29 17.43
CA ARG A 10 -2.42 28.49 16.14
C ARG A 10 -3.53 28.46 15.10
N GLN A 11 -3.91 29.64 14.61
CA GLN A 11 -5.00 29.84 13.67
C GLN A 11 -4.88 28.75 12.62
N ARG A 12 -5.83 27.82 12.58
CA ARG A 12 -5.89 26.80 11.54
C ARG A 12 -5.95 27.55 10.22
N SER A 13 -4.83 27.65 9.54
CA SER A 13 -4.74 28.27 8.22
C SER A 13 -5.91 27.74 7.38
N LEU A 14 -6.53 28.60 6.58
CA LEU A 14 -7.60 28.16 5.65
C LEU A 14 -7.15 26.95 4.83
N PHE A 15 -5.87 26.89 4.49
CA PHE A 15 -5.25 25.78 3.76
C PHE A 15 -5.28 24.43 4.48
N THR A 16 -5.49 24.37 5.80
CA THR A 16 -5.64 23.10 6.54
C THR A 16 -7.04 22.52 6.45
N ARG A 17 -8.04 23.33 6.02
CA ARG A 17 -9.43 22.89 5.92
C ARG A 17 -9.64 22.07 4.64
N ARG A 18 -10.03 20.81 4.77
CA ARG A 18 -10.29 19.92 3.63
C ARG A 18 -11.23 20.53 2.58
N ARG A 19 -12.27 21.23 3.03
CA ARG A 19 -13.21 21.95 2.14
C ARG A 19 -12.52 23.00 1.27
N PHE A 20 -11.57 23.75 1.84
CA PHE A 20 -10.80 24.74 1.11
C PHE A 20 -9.83 24.10 0.12
N GLN A 21 -9.18 23.02 0.50
CA GLN A 21 -8.29 22.24 -0.38
C GLN A 21 -9.03 21.71 -1.58
N PHE A 22 -10.23 21.16 -1.37
CA PHE A 22 -11.09 20.64 -2.43
C PHE A 22 -11.62 21.74 -3.34
N ALA A 23 -12.17 22.81 -2.77
CA ALA A 23 -12.66 23.97 -3.55
C ALA A 23 -11.55 24.62 -4.40
N GLY A 24 -10.34 24.76 -3.82
CA GLY A 24 -9.17 25.24 -4.54
C GLY A 24 -8.77 24.33 -5.70
N ALA A 25 -8.83 23.02 -5.52
CA ALA A 25 -8.57 22.07 -6.61
C ALA A 25 -9.58 22.23 -7.74
N LEU A 26 -10.89 22.34 -7.45
CA LEU A 26 -11.93 22.55 -8.45
C LEU A 26 -11.74 23.86 -9.21
N LEU A 27 -11.44 24.95 -8.49
CA LEU A 27 -11.23 26.27 -9.12
C LEU A 27 -9.98 26.28 -10.00
N ILE A 28 -8.87 25.79 -9.50
CA ILE A 28 -7.55 25.88 -10.16
C ILE A 28 -7.43 24.83 -11.27
N ALA A 29 -7.91 23.60 -11.05
CA ALA A 29 -7.66 22.51 -11.97
C ALA A 29 -8.85 22.13 -12.86
N ALA A 30 -10.05 22.66 -12.63
CA ALA A 30 -11.18 22.49 -13.55
C ALA A 30 -11.64 23.81 -14.16
N MET A 31 -11.96 24.83 -13.35
CA MET A 31 -12.53 26.07 -13.86
C MET A 31 -11.50 26.93 -14.61
N LEU A 32 -10.25 27.02 -14.11
CA LEU A 32 -9.22 27.81 -14.77
C LEU A 32 -8.82 27.26 -16.16
N PRO A 33 -8.57 25.95 -16.35
CA PRO A 33 -8.36 25.41 -17.70
C PRO A 33 -9.54 25.67 -18.64
N PHE A 34 -10.76 25.50 -18.15
CA PHE A 34 -11.97 25.78 -18.95
C PHE A 34 -12.02 27.24 -19.40
N ALA A 35 -11.81 28.19 -18.48
CA ALA A 35 -11.81 29.63 -18.82
C ALA A 35 -10.70 30.00 -19.81
N LEU A 36 -9.46 29.51 -19.58
CA LEU A 36 -8.33 29.77 -20.46
C LEU A 36 -8.54 29.22 -21.88
N ARG A 37 -9.11 28.02 -22.00
CA ARG A 37 -9.36 27.35 -23.26
C ARG A 37 -10.51 27.96 -24.02
N SER A 38 -11.52 28.51 -23.34
CA SER A 38 -12.68 29.14 -23.96
C SER A 38 -12.42 30.58 -24.41
N THR A 39 -11.44 31.30 -23.81
CA THR A 39 -11.30 32.73 -24.02
C THR A 39 -9.94 33.20 -24.53
N VAL A 40 -8.84 32.52 -24.11
CA VAL A 40 -7.47 33.09 -24.30
C VAL A 40 -6.59 32.26 -25.22
N LEU A 41 -6.61 30.93 -25.10
CA LEU A 41 -5.70 30.08 -25.84
C LEU A 41 -6.17 29.78 -27.26
N PRO A 42 -5.23 29.69 -28.24
CA PRO A 42 -5.58 29.43 -29.63
C PRO A 42 -6.23 28.05 -29.82
N GLY A 43 -7.06 27.92 -30.86
CA GLY A 43 -7.75 26.67 -31.18
C GLY A 43 -8.90 26.38 -30.19
N ILE A 44 -9.86 27.33 -30.09
CA ILE A 44 -11.05 27.19 -29.22
C ILE A 44 -11.75 25.87 -29.56
N PRO A 45 -11.89 24.95 -28.58
CA PRO A 45 -12.60 23.69 -28.77
C PRO A 45 -14.10 23.97 -29.01
N GLY A 46 -14.79 23.08 -29.70
CA GLY A 46 -16.24 23.15 -29.81
C GLY A 46 -16.90 23.12 -28.41
N GLU A 47 -18.09 23.72 -28.30
CA GLU A 47 -18.79 23.87 -27.01
C GLU A 47 -18.95 22.54 -26.29
N ALA A 48 -19.35 21.49 -26.97
CA ALA A 48 -19.47 20.13 -26.38
C ALA A 48 -18.15 19.60 -25.85
N ALA A 49 -17.04 19.82 -26.57
CA ALA A 49 -15.71 19.37 -26.12
C ALA A 49 -15.25 20.16 -24.88
N SER A 50 -15.54 21.45 -24.82
CA SER A 50 -15.23 22.31 -23.67
C SER A 50 -15.98 21.86 -22.40
N VAL A 51 -17.29 21.67 -22.53
CA VAL A 51 -18.18 21.26 -21.45
C VAL A 51 -17.80 19.85 -20.96
N ASN A 52 -17.59 18.89 -21.86
CA ASN A 52 -17.17 17.55 -21.50
C ASN A 52 -15.83 17.59 -20.76
N SER A 53 -14.85 18.36 -21.20
CA SER A 53 -13.56 18.48 -20.52
C SER A 53 -13.68 19.12 -19.14
N LEU A 54 -14.56 20.10 -18.95
CA LEU A 54 -14.87 20.64 -17.63
C LEU A 54 -15.47 19.57 -16.72
N LEU A 55 -16.51 18.86 -17.17
CA LEU A 55 -17.16 17.79 -16.40
C LEU A 55 -16.18 16.67 -16.08
N GLY A 56 -15.31 16.30 -17.02
CA GLY A 56 -14.27 15.32 -16.83
C GLY A 56 -13.24 15.72 -15.77
N ASN A 57 -12.75 16.96 -15.81
CA ASN A 57 -11.85 17.47 -14.79
C ASN A 57 -12.53 17.54 -13.42
N LEU A 58 -13.78 17.97 -13.31
CA LEU A 58 -14.53 17.97 -12.05
C LEU A 58 -14.67 16.56 -11.48
N ALA A 59 -15.05 15.59 -12.30
CA ALA A 59 -15.18 14.19 -11.90
C ALA A 59 -13.82 13.59 -11.48
N ALA A 60 -12.77 13.82 -12.27
CA ALA A 60 -11.43 13.32 -11.97
C ALA A 60 -10.85 13.92 -10.69
N ILE A 61 -10.99 15.23 -10.46
CA ILE A 61 -10.52 15.90 -9.26
C ILE A 61 -11.26 15.37 -8.02
N THR A 62 -12.59 15.22 -8.13
CA THR A 62 -13.42 14.68 -7.05
C THR A 62 -12.98 13.26 -6.70
N LEU A 63 -12.80 12.40 -7.69
CA LEU A 63 -12.34 11.04 -7.52
C LEU A 63 -10.91 10.99 -6.93
N ALA A 64 -9.98 11.78 -7.47
CA ALA A 64 -8.60 11.85 -6.96
C ALA A 64 -8.55 12.33 -5.51
N PHE A 65 -9.36 13.33 -5.15
CA PHE A 65 -9.45 13.83 -3.79
C PHE A 65 -10.01 12.78 -2.83
N TRP A 66 -11.08 12.09 -3.22
CA TRP A 66 -11.65 11.00 -2.44
C TRP A 66 -10.69 9.82 -2.27
N MET A 67 -10.01 9.39 -3.36
CA MET A 67 -8.96 8.38 -3.30
C MET A 67 -7.85 8.77 -2.32
N ARG A 68 -7.39 10.02 -2.37
CA ARG A 68 -6.36 10.53 -1.45
C ARG A 68 -6.81 10.44 0.00
N LEU A 69 -8.02 10.90 0.33
CA LEU A 69 -8.56 10.83 1.69
C LEU A 69 -8.68 9.39 2.21
N SER A 70 -9.08 8.47 1.35
CA SER A 70 -9.23 7.05 1.71
C SER A 70 -7.88 6.36 1.89
N LEU A 71 -6.86 6.76 1.13
CA LEU A 71 -5.51 6.18 1.22
C LEU A 71 -4.70 6.77 2.38
N GLU A 72 -4.92 8.03 2.75
CA GLU A 72 -4.28 8.69 3.90
C GLU A 72 -4.65 8.05 5.25
N THR A 73 -5.71 7.25 5.28
CA THR A 73 -6.12 6.49 6.47
C THR A 73 -5.14 5.37 6.83
N TYR A 74 -4.30 4.94 5.87
CA TYR A 74 -3.33 3.87 6.09
C TYR A 74 -1.98 4.38 6.58
N PRO A 75 -1.35 3.68 7.53
CA PRO A 75 -0.13 4.14 8.20
C PRO A 75 1.08 4.20 7.27
N GLY A 76 1.99 5.08 7.61
CA GLY A 76 3.25 5.22 6.89
C GLY A 76 3.10 5.75 5.45
N ILE A 77 1.91 6.23 5.07
CA ILE A 77 1.73 6.92 3.81
C ILE A 77 2.12 8.38 3.99
N ARG A 78 3.21 8.76 3.33
CA ARG A 78 3.40 10.18 3.05
C ARG A 78 2.47 10.55 1.90
N SER A 79 1.62 11.55 2.08
CA SER A 79 0.67 12.03 1.08
C SER A 79 1.30 12.25 -0.31
N THR A 80 2.60 12.58 -0.36
CA THR A 80 3.38 12.71 -1.61
C THR A 80 3.36 11.49 -2.50
N TYR A 81 3.25 10.29 -1.95
CA TYR A 81 3.26 9.05 -2.74
C TYR A 81 1.92 8.72 -3.38
N VAL A 82 0.86 9.37 -2.89
CA VAL A 82 -0.51 9.13 -3.34
C VAL A 82 -1.01 10.20 -4.31
N ILE A 83 -0.48 11.44 -4.22
CA ILE A 83 -0.94 12.59 -5.01
C ILE A 83 -0.90 12.29 -6.51
N PHE A 84 0.27 11.99 -7.04
CA PHE A 84 0.46 11.76 -8.48
C PHE A 84 -0.31 10.53 -8.99
N PRO A 85 -0.20 9.34 -8.35
CA PRO A 85 -0.95 8.17 -8.78
C PRO A 85 -2.47 8.35 -8.73
N ALA A 86 -3.01 8.99 -7.70
CA ALA A 86 -4.45 9.23 -7.60
C ALA A 86 -4.94 10.17 -8.71
N ALA A 87 -4.20 11.24 -8.98
CA ALA A 87 -4.54 12.17 -10.06
C ALA A 87 -4.47 11.47 -11.43
N LEU A 88 -3.42 10.69 -11.68
CA LEU A 88 -3.24 9.98 -12.95
C LEU A 88 -4.32 8.90 -13.16
N THR A 89 -4.65 8.13 -12.13
CA THR A 89 -5.70 7.11 -12.21
C THR A 89 -7.07 7.73 -12.47
N ALA A 90 -7.42 8.78 -11.73
CA ALA A 90 -8.72 9.44 -11.88
C ALA A 90 -8.90 10.07 -13.27
N HIS A 91 -7.91 10.81 -13.75
CA HIS A 91 -7.98 11.39 -15.09
C HIS A 91 -7.84 10.33 -16.19
N GLY A 92 -7.06 9.28 -15.96
CA GLY A 92 -6.97 8.13 -16.87
C GLY A 92 -8.31 7.43 -17.08
N LEU A 93 -9.10 7.25 -16.00
CA LEU A 93 -10.46 6.71 -16.08
C LEU A 93 -11.38 7.63 -16.91
N VAL A 94 -11.30 8.94 -16.71
CA VAL A 94 -12.08 9.91 -17.50
C VAL A 94 -11.69 9.85 -18.97
N ILE A 95 -10.40 9.84 -19.29
CA ILE A 95 -9.92 9.73 -20.67
C ILE A 95 -10.38 8.40 -21.29
N ALA A 96 -10.26 7.29 -20.56
CA ALA A 96 -10.73 5.99 -21.02
C ALA A 96 -12.23 6.00 -21.31
N THR A 97 -13.05 6.64 -20.46
CA THR A 97 -14.48 6.82 -20.68
C THR A 97 -14.75 7.59 -21.97
N TYR A 98 -14.06 8.70 -22.22
CA TYR A 98 -14.23 9.48 -23.45
C TYR A 98 -13.83 8.71 -24.70
N LEU A 99 -12.75 7.93 -24.63
CA LEU A 99 -12.33 7.08 -25.76
C LEU A 99 -13.34 5.96 -26.04
N LEU A 100 -13.87 5.31 -25.01
CA LEU A 100 -14.85 4.23 -25.16
C LEU A 100 -16.21 4.75 -25.66
N THR A 101 -16.66 5.90 -25.15
CA THR A 101 -17.95 6.49 -25.51
C THR A 101 -17.88 7.39 -26.77
N ARG A 102 -16.65 7.63 -27.28
CA ARG A 102 -16.40 8.55 -28.43
C ARG A 102 -16.89 9.97 -28.19
N LEU A 103 -17.01 10.39 -26.93
CA LEU A 103 -17.39 11.77 -26.63
C LEU A 103 -16.26 12.74 -26.99
N PRO A 104 -16.57 13.88 -27.60
CA PRO A 104 -15.58 14.90 -27.92
C PRO A 104 -15.05 15.53 -26.62
N TYR A 105 -13.74 15.70 -26.51
CA TYR A 105 -13.09 16.37 -25.39
C TYR A 105 -11.87 17.19 -25.85
N ASP A 106 -11.52 18.21 -25.07
CA ASP A 106 -10.35 19.04 -25.30
C ASP A 106 -9.13 18.42 -24.58
N ARG A 107 -8.20 17.88 -25.38
CA ARG A 107 -6.98 17.22 -24.87
C ARG A 107 -6.13 18.17 -24.03
N LEU A 108 -6.00 19.44 -24.47
CA LEU A 108 -5.20 20.43 -23.76
C LEU A 108 -5.88 20.82 -22.44
N GLY A 109 -7.21 21.00 -22.43
CA GLY A 109 -7.98 21.28 -21.22
C GLY A 109 -7.87 20.17 -20.17
N ILE A 110 -7.92 18.90 -20.58
CA ILE A 110 -7.69 17.75 -19.67
C ILE A 110 -6.23 17.72 -19.17
N ALA A 111 -5.25 17.91 -20.06
CA ALA A 111 -3.83 17.91 -19.67
C ALA A 111 -3.51 19.03 -18.66
N MET A 112 -4.05 20.23 -18.88
CA MET A 112 -3.96 21.34 -17.93
C MET A 112 -4.61 20.99 -16.58
N GLY A 113 -5.79 20.35 -16.61
CA GLY A 113 -6.49 19.87 -15.41
C GLY A 113 -5.66 18.92 -14.56
N VAL A 114 -5.09 17.89 -15.20
CA VAL A 114 -4.17 16.95 -14.53
C VAL A 114 -2.99 17.69 -13.88
N THR A 115 -2.31 18.51 -14.69
CA THR A 115 -1.09 19.20 -14.24
C THR A 115 -1.38 20.14 -13.07
N LEU A 116 -2.42 20.95 -13.16
CA LEU A 116 -2.78 21.91 -12.10
C LEU A 116 -3.30 21.20 -10.85
N ASN A 117 -4.03 20.07 -10.99
CA ASN A 117 -4.44 19.26 -9.84
C ASN A 117 -3.24 18.70 -9.08
N VAL A 118 -2.25 18.18 -9.79
CA VAL A 118 -1.01 17.68 -9.22
C VAL A 118 -0.22 18.81 -8.53
N LEU A 119 -0.02 19.94 -9.22
CA LEU A 119 0.69 21.10 -8.68
C LEU A 119 0.02 21.65 -7.42
N TRP A 120 -1.32 21.83 -7.44
CA TRP A 120 -2.07 22.28 -6.28
C TRP A 120 -1.94 21.32 -5.09
N SER A 121 -2.04 20.03 -5.34
CA SER A 121 -1.91 19.01 -4.29
C SER A 121 -0.51 18.97 -3.68
N TYR A 122 0.56 19.09 -4.48
CA TYR A 122 1.93 19.19 -3.97
C TYR A 122 2.19 20.52 -3.26
N PHE A 123 1.64 21.62 -3.75
CA PHE A 123 1.70 22.91 -3.06
C PHE A 123 1.12 22.79 -1.64
N LEU A 124 -0.08 22.22 -1.51
CA LEU A 124 -0.71 22.01 -0.21
C LEU A 124 0.13 21.09 0.68
N TYR A 125 0.69 20.03 0.14
CA TYR A 125 1.57 19.14 0.89
C TYR A 125 2.79 19.87 1.46
N PHE A 126 3.54 20.57 0.62
CA PHE A 126 4.76 21.27 1.06
C PHE A 126 4.49 22.46 1.96
N TYR A 127 3.40 23.16 1.74
CA TYR A 127 3.05 24.36 2.51
C TYR A 127 2.39 24.01 3.84
N VAL A 128 1.55 22.98 3.89
CA VAL A 128 0.71 22.64 5.04
C VAL A 128 1.21 21.37 5.72
N GLU A 129 1.14 20.24 5.02
CA GLU A 129 1.26 18.92 5.64
C GLU A 129 2.69 18.61 6.12
N ARG A 130 3.71 18.99 5.36
CA ARG A 130 5.11 18.76 5.75
C ARG A 130 5.52 19.46 7.05
N LYS A 131 4.84 20.54 7.42
CA LYS A 131 5.13 21.33 8.61
C LYS A 131 4.37 20.87 9.85
N MET A 132 3.42 19.95 9.69
CA MET A 132 2.54 19.49 10.76
C MET A 132 2.93 18.07 11.17
N GLN A 133 3.82 17.94 12.16
CA GLN A 133 3.93 16.69 12.90
C GLN A 133 2.74 16.60 13.86
N PRO A 134 1.95 15.52 13.84
CA PRO A 134 0.88 15.37 14.79
C PRO A 134 1.47 15.20 16.19
N ARG A 135 1.07 16.06 17.13
CA ARG A 135 1.40 15.89 18.54
C ARG A 135 0.33 15.03 19.19
N ILE A 136 0.74 13.92 19.79
CA ILE A 136 -0.15 12.96 20.44
C ILE A 136 0.21 12.86 21.91
N GLY A 137 -0.80 13.07 22.77
CA GLY A 137 -0.65 12.94 24.22
C GLY A 137 -0.72 11.50 24.66
N ILE A 138 0.29 11.03 25.40
CA ILE A 138 0.36 9.66 25.94
C ILE A 138 -0.14 9.68 27.39
N VAL A 139 -1.12 8.84 27.69
CA VAL A 139 -1.52 8.51 29.07
C VAL A 139 -0.53 7.49 29.62
N PRO A 140 0.18 7.79 30.74
CA PRO A 140 1.38 7.05 31.16
C PRO A 140 1.08 5.73 31.91
N PHE A 141 0.14 4.92 31.39
CA PHE A 141 -0.21 3.64 31.96
C PHE A 141 -0.22 2.54 30.89
N GLY A 142 0.12 1.31 31.28
CA GLY A 142 0.11 0.15 30.39
C GLY A 142 1.32 0.10 29.45
N ARG A 143 1.13 -0.50 28.27
CA ARG A 143 2.18 -0.78 27.28
C ARG A 143 2.43 0.38 26.32
N VAL A 144 2.75 1.56 26.85
CA VAL A 144 2.94 2.79 26.05
C VAL A 144 4.37 3.00 25.56
N ASP A 145 5.37 2.31 26.16
CA ASP A 145 6.79 2.51 25.87
C ASP A 145 7.16 2.24 24.40
N SER A 146 6.46 1.30 23.77
CA SER A 146 6.68 0.96 22.35
C SER A 146 6.34 2.12 21.40
N LEU A 147 5.50 3.06 21.81
CA LEU A 147 5.12 4.22 20.99
C LEU A 147 6.28 5.19 20.80
N ALA A 148 7.14 5.37 21.79
CA ALA A 148 8.26 6.30 21.73
C ALA A 148 9.29 5.94 20.63
N THR A 149 9.29 4.68 20.17
CA THR A 149 10.17 4.20 19.09
C THR A 149 9.63 4.49 17.69
N ILE A 150 8.42 5.04 17.59
CA ILE A 150 7.77 5.33 16.30
C ILE A 150 8.12 6.75 15.87
N ASP A 151 8.87 6.88 14.78
CA ASP A 151 9.25 8.14 14.18
C ASP A 151 8.04 8.88 13.55
N ASN A 152 8.22 10.20 13.32
CA ASN A 152 7.26 11.11 12.67
C ASN A 152 6.02 11.53 13.48
N VAL A 153 6.00 11.27 14.78
CA VAL A 153 4.99 11.75 15.73
C VAL A 153 5.70 12.49 16.85
N ASP A 154 5.17 13.65 17.25
CA ASP A 154 5.62 14.38 18.44
C ASP A 154 4.86 13.82 19.65
N TRP A 155 5.54 13.01 20.45
CA TRP A 155 4.98 12.32 21.59
C TRP A 155 5.07 13.21 22.85
N LEU A 156 3.94 13.47 23.50
CA LEU A 156 3.87 14.20 24.77
C LEU A 156 3.30 13.27 25.84
N THR A 157 4.14 12.84 26.78
CA THR A 157 3.64 12.10 27.95
C THR A 157 2.95 13.08 28.90
N LEU A 158 1.69 12.82 29.19
CA LEU A 158 0.90 13.67 30.10
C LEU A 158 1.26 13.40 31.55
N ALA A 159 1.56 14.44 32.32
CA ALA A 159 1.90 14.31 33.72
C ALA A 159 0.65 14.29 34.64
N ARG A 160 -0.46 14.86 34.19
CA ARG A 160 -1.71 15.00 34.95
C ARG A 160 -2.94 14.82 34.04
N PRO A 161 -4.05 14.31 34.58
CA PRO A 161 -5.30 14.17 33.84
C PRO A 161 -6.06 15.50 33.73
N ARG A 162 -5.49 16.46 33.00
CA ARG A 162 -6.08 17.79 32.78
C ARG A 162 -6.16 18.14 31.31
N LEU A 163 -7.29 18.69 30.86
CA LEU A 163 -7.47 19.13 29.48
C LEU A 163 -6.51 20.25 29.07
N ASP A 164 -6.05 21.06 30.02
CA ASP A 164 -5.09 22.14 29.79
C ASP A 164 -3.71 21.59 29.40
N ASP A 165 -3.26 20.48 30.01
CA ASP A 165 -1.99 19.82 29.68
C ASP A 165 -2.01 19.16 28.30
N ALA A 166 -3.20 18.90 27.78
CA ALA A 166 -3.42 18.30 26.46
C ALA A 166 -3.84 19.31 25.37
N VAL A 167 -3.85 20.62 25.63
CA VAL A 167 -4.35 21.65 24.68
C VAL A 167 -3.67 21.57 23.32
N ASP A 168 -2.37 21.34 23.29
CA ASP A 168 -1.57 21.27 22.06
C ASP A 168 -1.61 19.89 21.38
N CYS A 169 -2.27 18.88 21.97
CA CYS A 169 -2.36 17.55 21.41
C CYS A 169 -3.48 17.46 20.39
N HIS A 170 -3.18 16.88 19.22
CA HIS A 170 -4.18 16.60 18.17
C HIS A 170 -5.06 15.40 18.51
N ALA A 171 -4.51 14.46 19.26
CA ALA A 171 -5.19 13.26 19.75
C ALA A 171 -4.54 12.79 21.06
N LEU A 172 -5.22 11.89 21.75
CA LEU A 172 -4.71 11.20 22.93
C LEU A 172 -4.55 9.72 22.63
N VAL A 173 -3.65 9.06 23.35
CA VAL A 173 -3.50 7.61 23.29
C VAL A 173 -3.42 7.04 24.69
N ALA A 174 -4.19 5.98 24.93
CA ALA A 174 -4.21 5.26 26.19
C ALA A 174 -4.24 3.74 25.95
N ASP A 175 -3.70 2.97 26.87
CA ASP A 175 -3.85 1.52 26.88
C ASP A 175 -5.10 1.14 27.70
N PHE A 176 -6.21 0.89 27.00
CA PHE A 176 -7.47 0.51 27.66
C PHE A 176 -7.45 -0.91 28.24
N SER A 177 -6.40 -1.69 28.01
CA SER A 177 -6.20 -2.98 28.64
C SER A 177 -5.48 -2.89 30.01
N ALA A 178 -4.93 -1.73 30.33
CA ALA A 178 -4.33 -1.44 31.62
C ALA A 178 -5.40 -0.98 32.62
N ASP A 179 -5.16 -1.21 33.88
CA ASP A 179 -5.97 -0.67 34.96
C ASP A 179 -5.64 0.83 35.12
N LEU A 180 -6.57 1.68 34.67
CA LEU A 180 -6.43 3.13 34.70
C LEU A 180 -7.01 3.66 35.99
N PRO A 181 -6.36 4.62 36.70
CA PRO A 181 -6.99 5.34 37.79
C PRO A 181 -8.24 6.10 37.35
N ASP A 182 -9.27 6.16 38.19
CA ASP A 182 -10.58 6.79 37.92
C ASP A 182 -10.45 8.21 37.36
N GLU A 183 -9.47 8.99 37.85
CA GLU A 183 -9.22 10.34 37.38
C GLU A 183 -8.78 10.40 35.91
N TRP A 184 -8.05 9.39 35.42
CA TRP A 184 -7.63 9.29 34.05
C TRP A 184 -8.76 8.78 33.13
N GLU A 185 -9.60 7.89 33.63
CA GLU A 185 -10.80 7.45 32.90
C GLU A 185 -11.76 8.63 32.69
N ALA A 186 -12.05 9.40 33.75
CA ALA A 186 -12.84 10.62 33.67
C ALA A 186 -12.25 11.63 32.68
N PHE A 187 -10.94 11.86 32.75
CA PHE A 187 -10.23 12.74 31.81
C PHE A 187 -10.37 12.30 30.36
N LEU A 188 -10.24 11.00 30.06
CA LEU A 188 -10.39 10.48 28.68
C LEU A 188 -11.81 10.64 28.18
N ALA A 189 -12.81 10.42 29.06
CA ALA A 189 -14.23 10.67 28.75
C ALA A 189 -14.47 12.15 28.44
N ASP A 190 -13.97 13.07 29.28
CA ASP A 190 -14.10 14.52 29.08
C ASP A 190 -13.40 14.98 27.79
N ALA A 191 -12.23 14.43 27.50
CA ALA A 191 -11.51 14.71 26.25
C ALA A 191 -12.30 14.26 25.02
N ALA A 192 -12.93 13.07 25.07
CA ALA A 192 -13.77 12.56 24.00
C ALA A 192 -15.04 13.43 23.82
N LEU A 193 -15.69 13.84 24.92
CA LEU A 193 -16.83 14.78 24.90
C LEU A 193 -16.45 16.15 24.35
N ALA A 194 -15.22 16.59 24.60
CA ALA A 194 -14.66 17.81 23.99
C ALA A 194 -14.31 17.65 22.51
N GLY A 195 -14.59 16.49 21.89
CA GLY A 195 -14.34 16.20 20.47
C GLY A 195 -12.89 15.85 20.15
N ARG A 196 -12.07 15.48 21.13
CA ARG A 196 -10.71 14.98 20.91
C ARG A 196 -10.75 13.51 20.58
N ILE A 197 -9.90 13.10 19.66
CA ILE A 197 -9.77 11.68 19.29
C ILE A 197 -8.92 10.99 20.35
N VAL A 198 -9.43 9.89 20.91
CA VAL A 198 -8.71 9.05 21.86
C VAL A 198 -8.48 7.69 21.19
N TYR A 199 -7.21 7.31 21.05
CA TYR A 199 -6.80 6.05 20.42
C TYR A 199 -6.41 5.01 21.47
N GLN A 200 -6.71 3.75 21.20
CA GLN A 200 -6.08 2.62 21.89
C GLN A 200 -4.62 2.46 21.39
N VAL A 201 -3.67 2.23 22.32
CA VAL A 201 -2.24 2.07 21.99
C VAL A 201 -2.01 1.07 20.85
N LYS A 202 -2.61 -0.10 20.95
CA LYS A 202 -2.45 -1.17 19.95
C LYS A 202 -2.93 -0.70 18.56
N GLN A 203 -4.12 -0.09 18.49
CA GLN A 203 -4.69 0.40 17.23
C GLN A 203 -3.84 1.51 16.62
N LEU A 204 -3.34 2.43 17.44
CA LEU A 204 -2.48 3.52 16.98
C LEU A 204 -1.14 2.97 16.49
N SER A 205 -0.50 2.08 17.24
CA SER A 205 0.76 1.43 16.84
C SER A 205 0.59 0.67 15.52
N GLU A 206 -0.47 -0.13 15.38
CA GLU A 206 -0.78 -0.81 14.12
C GLU A 206 -0.97 0.19 12.97
N SER A 207 -1.68 1.28 13.23
CA SER A 207 -1.96 2.29 12.22
C SER A 207 -0.71 3.07 11.79
N LEU A 208 0.24 3.31 12.68
CA LEU A 208 1.49 4.03 12.39
C LEU A 208 2.58 3.13 11.79
N THR A 209 2.63 1.86 12.20
CA THR A 209 3.68 0.92 11.76
C THR A 209 3.28 0.07 10.56
N GLY A 210 1.98 -0.09 10.30
CA GLY A 210 1.46 -1.00 9.29
C GLY A 210 1.65 -2.47 9.64
N ARG A 211 1.82 -2.80 10.92
CA ARG A 211 2.07 -4.14 11.46
C ARG A 211 1.06 -4.47 12.53
N VAL A 212 0.65 -5.73 12.60
CA VAL A 212 -0.23 -6.25 13.65
C VAL A 212 0.60 -7.12 14.59
N GLU A 213 0.62 -6.80 15.88
CA GLU A 213 1.28 -7.62 16.89
C GLU A 213 0.51 -8.92 17.14
N LEU A 214 1.27 -10.02 17.23
CA LEU A 214 0.74 -11.38 17.30
C LEU A 214 0.75 -11.97 18.72
N SER A 215 0.81 -11.14 19.75
CA SER A 215 1.04 -11.60 21.12
C SER A 215 -0.03 -12.58 21.63
N HIS A 216 -1.30 -12.39 21.27
CA HIS A 216 -2.39 -13.32 21.63
C HIS A 216 -3.56 -13.22 20.65
N LEU A 217 -4.03 -14.36 20.12
CA LEU A 217 -5.27 -14.43 19.30
C LEU A 217 -6.53 -14.22 20.14
N SER A 218 -6.46 -14.48 21.45
CA SER A 218 -7.60 -14.36 22.37
C SER A 218 -7.98 -12.93 22.73
N GLU A 219 -7.05 -11.97 22.56
CA GLU A 219 -7.39 -10.56 22.68
C GLU A 219 -8.04 -10.12 21.37
N ASN A 220 -9.33 -10.17 21.28
CA ASN A 220 -10.31 -9.57 20.35
C ASN A 220 -9.83 -8.56 19.28
N SER A 221 -8.55 -8.63 18.90
CA SER A 221 -7.90 -7.75 17.94
C SER A 221 -8.38 -8.00 16.51
N PHE A 222 -8.91 -9.18 16.27
CA PHE A 222 -9.51 -9.57 15.01
C PHE A 222 -11.01 -9.78 15.27
N GLY A 223 -11.79 -8.75 15.21
CA GLY A 223 -13.27 -8.87 15.30
C GLY A 223 -13.85 -9.88 14.28
N SER A 224 -13.08 -10.18 13.24
CA SER A 224 -13.23 -11.33 12.35
C SER A 224 -11.87 -11.63 11.74
N LEU A 225 -11.39 -12.87 11.87
CA LEU A 225 -10.20 -13.38 11.15
C LEU A 225 -10.46 -13.58 9.67
N LEU A 226 -11.71 -13.48 9.25
CA LEU A 226 -12.10 -13.64 7.86
C LEU A 226 -12.08 -12.27 7.17
N PRO A 227 -11.45 -12.20 5.98
CA PRO A 227 -11.48 -10.98 5.18
C PRO A 227 -12.92 -10.63 4.81
N ALA A 228 -13.20 -9.35 4.58
CA ALA A 228 -14.51 -8.88 4.17
C ALA A 228 -15.02 -9.67 2.96
N ARG A 229 -16.01 -10.53 3.16
CA ARG A 229 -16.49 -11.49 2.15
C ARG A 229 -16.89 -10.82 0.84
N GLY A 230 -17.56 -9.67 0.93
CA GLY A 230 -17.97 -8.92 -0.27
C GLY A 230 -16.77 -8.51 -1.14
N TRP A 231 -15.74 -7.94 -0.52
CA TRP A 231 -14.53 -7.55 -1.24
C TRP A 231 -13.74 -8.77 -1.74
N PHE A 232 -13.69 -9.85 -0.99
CA PHE A 232 -12.97 -11.06 -1.40
C PHE A 232 -13.46 -11.62 -2.76
N HIS A 233 -14.78 -11.68 -2.98
CA HIS A 233 -15.35 -12.16 -4.26
C HIS A 233 -15.17 -11.13 -5.38
N LEU A 234 -15.46 -9.85 -5.09
CA LEU A 234 -15.32 -8.78 -6.07
C LEU A 234 -13.87 -8.62 -6.53
N LYS A 235 -12.92 -8.70 -5.59
CA LYS A 235 -11.49 -8.69 -5.88
C LYS A 235 -11.09 -9.84 -6.82
N GLY A 236 -11.57 -11.06 -6.55
CA GLY A 236 -11.26 -12.21 -7.42
C GLY A 236 -11.71 -11.97 -8.87
N LEU A 237 -12.90 -11.42 -9.07
CA LEU A 237 -13.40 -11.05 -10.40
C LEU A 237 -12.56 -9.91 -11.02
N ALA A 238 -12.27 -8.87 -10.25
CA ALA A 238 -11.44 -7.75 -10.70
C ALA A 238 -10.04 -8.22 -11.10
N ASP A 239 -9.41 -9.07 -10.28
CA ASP A 239 -8.09 -9.67 -10.57
C ASP A 239 -8.10 -10.45 -11.90
N PHE A 240 -9.15 -11.26 -12.13
CA PHE A 240 -9.31 -12.04 -13.35
C PHE A 240 -9.48 -11.15 -14.58
N LEU A 241 -10.39 -10.15 -14.50
CA LEU A 241 -10.65 -9.23 -15.62
C LEU A 241 -9.41 -8.38 -15.94
N PHE A 242 -8.69 -7.93 -14.93
CA PHE A 242 -7.44 -7.20 -15.13
C PHE A 242 -6.34 -8.08 -15.73
N ALA A 243 -6.24 -9.35 -15.30
CA ALA A 243 -5.32 -10.31 -15.90
C ALA A 243 -5.64 -10.54 -17.38
N LEU A 244 -6.92 -10.70 -17.72
CA LEU A 244 -7.37 -10.86 -19.10
C LEU A 244 -7.05 -9.63 -19.96
N ALA A 245 -7.31 -8.42 -19.43
CA ALA A 245 -7.00 -7.16 -20.12
C ALA A 245 -5.49 -6.94 -20.31
N MET A 246 -4.67 -7.47 -19.42
CA MET A 246 -3.20 -7.38 -19.50
C MET A 246 -2.58 -8.39 -20.47
N LEU A 247 -3.27 -9.48 -20.85
CA LEU A 247 -2.72 -10.51 -21.73
C LEU A 247 -2.18 -9.98 -23.07
N PRO A 248 -2.88 -9.09 -23.81
CA PRO A 248 -2.38 -8.57 -25.08
C PRO A 248 -1.03 -7.86 -24.98
N ILE A 249 -0.75 -7.24 -23.80
CA ILE A 249 0.51 -6.58 -23.51
C ILE A 249 1.54 -7.56 -22.96
N ALA A 250 1.11 -8.45 -22.07
CA ALA A 250 2.00 -9.40 -21.40
C ALA A 250 2.53 -10.50 -22.36
N LEU A 251 1.69 -11.00 -23.26
CA LEU A 251 2.07 -12.08 -24.18
C LEU A 251 3.28 -11.75 -25.08
N PRO A 252 3.34 -10.59 -25.76
CA PRO A 252 4.53 -10.20 -26.53
C PRO A 252 5.79 -10.08 -25.65
N VAL A 253 5.67 -9.47 -24.46
CA VAL A 253 6.80 -9.35 -23.52
C VAL A 253 7.26 -10.71 -23.04
N MET A 254 6.32 -11.62 -22.73
CA MET A 254 6.63 -12.98 -22.32
C MET A 254 7.28 -13.79 -23.46
N ALA A 255 6.85 -13.59 -24.70
CA ALA A 255 7.45 -14.24 -25.87
C ALA A 255 8.92 -13.79 -26.06
N LEU A 256 9.17 -12.48 -25.97
CA LEU A 256 10.53 -11.92 -26.06
C LEU A 256 11.44 -12.43 -24.94
N ALA A 257 10.92 -12.46 -23.70
CA ALA A 257 11.65 -13.01 -22.56
C ALA A 257 11.96 -14.51 -22.75
N ALA A 258 11.00 -15.28 -23.26
CA ALA A 258 11.16 -16.70 -23.54
C ALA A 258 12.27 -16.95 -24.58
N VAL A 259 12.28 -16.18 -25.66
CA VAL A 259 13.34 -16.24 -26.70
C VAL A 259 14.70 -15.88 -26.08
N ALA A 260 14.79 -14.78 -25.33
CA ALA A 260 16.03 -14.36 -24.70
C ALA A 260 16.62 -15.44 -23.77
N ILE A 261 15.76 -16.05 -22.92
CA ILE A 261 16.17 -17.14 -22.02
C ILE A 261 16.68 -18.36 -22.82
N ARG A 262 16.00 -18.69 -23.93
CA ARG A 262 16.34 -19.86 -24.75
C ARG A 262 17.65 -19.67 -25.49
N LEU A 263 17.94 -18.47 -25.93
CA LEU A 263 19.22 -18.10 -26.60
C LEU A 263 20.38 -18.09 -25.63
N GLU A 264 20.15 -17.70 -24.37
CA GLU A 264 21.22 -17.58 -23.35
C GLU A 264 21.64 -18.95 -22.78
N SER A 265 20.68 -19.86 -22.56
CA SER A 265 20.96 -21.14 -21.91
C SER A 265 19.99 -22.25 -22.30
N ALA A 266 20.51 -23.49 -22.45
CA ALA A 266 19.71 -24.68 -22.71
C ALA A 266 18.77 -25.00 -21.53
N GLY A 267 17.60 -25.63 -21.82
CA GLY A 267 16.65 -26.08 -20.82
C GLY A 267 15.28 -25.39 -20.90
N PRO A 268 14.34 -25.68 -19.98
CA PRO A 268 12.98 -25.15 -20.01
C PRO A 268 12.97 -23.65 -19.72
N VAL A 269 12.12 -22.91 -20.42
CA VAL A 269 11.95 -21.45 -20.26
C VAL A 269 11.24 -21.12 -18.96
N LEU A 270 10.26 -21.96 -18.58
CA LEU A 270 9.45 -21.78 -17.37
C LEU A 270 10.01 -22.61 -16.21
N PHE A 271 10.16 -21.98 -15.09
CA PHE A 271 10.40 -22.60 -13.80
C PHE A 271 9.05 -22.81 -13.09
N ARG A 272 8.86 -23.98 -12.52
CA ARG A 272 7.65 -24.39 -11.80
C ARG A 272 8.01 -24.75 -10.38
N GLN A 273 7.31 -24.14 -9.39
CA GLN A 273 7.58 -24.42 -7.98
C GLN A 273 6.27 -24.64 -7.23
N LYS A 274 6.22 -25.71 -6.44
CA LYS A 274 5.11 -25.96 -5.51
C LYS A 274 5.18 -24.94 -4.36
N ARG A 275 4.08 -24.27 -4.12
CA ARG A 275 3.92 -23.27 -3.07
C ARG A 275 2.58 -23.40 -2.37
N VAL A 276 2.48 -22.83 -1.16
CA VAL A 276 1.24 -22.84 -0.40
C VAL A 276 0.36 -21.68 -0.85
N GLY A 277 -0.85 -21.99 -1.28
CA GLY A 277 -1.87 -21.07 -1.75
C GLY A 277 -2.98 -20.81 -0.73
N HIS A 278 -4.13 -20.32 -1.23
CA HIS A 278 -5.31 -20.05 -0.44
C HIS A 278 -5.81 -21.29 0.30
N ALA A 279 -6.24 -21.12 1.55
CA ALA A 279 -6.72 -22.19 2.44
C ALA A 279 -5.66 -23.32 2.65
N GLY A 280 -4.37 -23.02 2.49
CA GLY A 280 -3.29 -24.00 2.66
C GLY A 280 -3.16 -25.02 1.50
N ARG A 281 -3.84 -24.81 0.38
CA ARG A 281 -3.77 -25.72 -0.78
C ARG A 281 -2.43 -25.56 -1.49
N SER A 282 -1.86 -26.68 -1.97
CA SER A 282 -0.68 -26.65 -2.84
C SER A 282 -1.05 -26.08 -4.22
N ILE A 283 -0.26 -25.14 -4.70
CA ILE A 283 -0.37 -24.57 -6.04
C ILE A 283 0.98 -24.61 -6.75
N ILE A 284 0.97 -24.67 -8.09
CA ILE A 284 2.19 -24.58 -8.89
C ILE A 284 2.33 -23.15 -9.39
N VAL A 285 3.31 -22.43 -8.87
CA VAL A 285 3.63 -21.07 -9.31
C VAL A 285 4.54 -21.11 -10.52
N TYR A 286 4.18 -20.35 -11.57
CA TYR A 286 4.93 -20.25 -12.81
C TYR A 286 5.80 -19.00 -12.81
N LYS A 287 7.09 -19.16 -13.16
CA LYS A 287 8.04 -18.05 -13.34
C LYS A 287 8.91 -18.30 -14.57
N PHE A 288 9.53 -17.26 -15.10
CA PHE A 288 10.62 -17.47 -16.03
C PHE A 288 11.87 -17.98 -15.31
N ARG A 289 12.63 -18.83 -15.99
CA ARG A 289 13.92 -19.29 -15.50
C ARG A 289 14.92 -18.14 -15.54
N THR A 290 15.52 -17.82 -14.42
CA THR A 290 16.53 -16.75 -14.25
C THR A 290 17.88 -17.28 -13.81
N MET A 291 17.98 -18.60 -13.58
CA MET A 291 19.19 -19.29 -13.12
C MET A 291 19.51 -20.47 -14.03
N ARG A 292 20.79 -20.81 -14.12
CA ARG A 292 21.23 -22.07 -14.77
C ARG A 292 20.73 -23.25 -13.94
N PRO A 293 20.29 -24.35 -14.61
CA PRO A 293 19.94 -25.58 -13.90
C PRO A 293 21.14 -26.11 -13.10
N LEU A 294 20.90 -26.65 -11.92
CA LEU A 294 21.92 -27.43 -11.21
C LEU A 294 22.25 -28.67 -12.05
N SER A 295 23.53 -29.02 -12.14
CA SER A 295 23.97 -30.29 -12.70
C SER A 295 23.29 -31.44 -11.94
N ALA A 296 22.87 -32.47 -12.62
CA ALA A 296 22.12 -33.60 -12.06
C ALA A 296 22.87 -34.43 -10.99
N ASP A 297 24.17 -34.15 -10.81
CA ASP A 297 25.04 -34.91 -9.89
C ASP A 297 24.88 -34.60 -8.40
N GLY A 298 23.89 -33.76 -8.02
CA GLY A 298 23.67 -33.32 -6.64
C GLY A 298 22.40 -33.82 -5.96
N ASP A 299 21.68 -34.78 -6.52
CA ASP A 299 20.40 -35.30 -5.97
C ASP A 299 20.59 -36.48 -4.99
N GLY A 300 21.78 -36.61 -4.41
CA GLY A 300 22.03 -37.47 -3.25
C GLY A 300 21.37 -36.88 -2.01
N ASP A 301 20.85 -37.76 -1.18
CA ASP A 301 20.19 -37.62 0.14
C ASP A 301 20.40 -36.29 0.88
N ASP A 302 19.85 -35.20 0.31
CA ASP A 302 19.95 -33.87 0.90
C ASP A 302 19.14 -33.81 2.19
N ASP A 303 19.82 -33.55 3.31
CA ASP A 303 19.21 -33.21 4.60
C ASP A 303 18.21 -32.05 4.45
N HIS A 304 17.18 -32.06 5.27
CA HIS A 304 16.14 -31.01 5.32
C HIS A 304 16.73 -29.59 5.40
N HIS A 305 17.88 -29.43 6.06
CA HIS A 305 18.56 -28.14 6.16
C HIS A 305 19.10 -27.66 4.79
N THR A 306 19.71 -28.54 4.03
CA THR A 306 20.26 -28.25 2.70
C THR A 306 19.14 -27.94 1.70
N ARG A 307 18.01 -28.65 1.76
CA ARG A 307 16.81 -28.37 0.94
C ARG A 307 16.22 -27.01 1.27
N ARG A 308 16.15 -26.61 2.56
CA ARG A 308 15.70 -25.27 2.99
C ARG A 308 16.64 -24.19 2.45
N LYS A 309 17.95 -24.34 2.60
CA LYS A 309 18.96 -23.41 2.11
C LYS A 309 18.90 -23.23 0.60
N ARG A 310 18.65 -24.31 -0.17
CA ARG A 310 18.42 -24.24 -1.62
C ARG A 310 17.11 -23.55 -2.01
N ALA A 311 16.08 -23.64 -1.18
CA ALA A 311 14.82 -22.93 -1.39
C ALA A 311 14.92 -21.42 -1.14
N MET A 312 15.95 -20.97 -0.41
CA MET A 312 16.31 -19.57 -0.20
C MET A 312 17.30 -19.14 -1.28
N THR A 313 17.07 -17.99 -1.89
CA THR A 313 18.04 -17.39 -2.82
C THR A 313 18.95 -16.47 -2.03
N SER A 314 20.27 -16.68 -2.12
CA SER A 314 21.27 -15.81 -1.51
C SER A 314 21.63 -14.64 -2.43
N ASP A 315 22.12 -13.54 -1.85
CA ASP A 315 22.67 -12.44 -2.62
C ASP A 315 23.94 -12.89 -3.37
N GLY A 316 24.06 -12.49 -4.64
CA GLY A 316 25.26 -12.78 -5.44
C GLY A 316 25.35 -14.23 -5.97
N ASP A 317 24.23 -14.95 -6.07
CA ASP A 317 24.21 -16.31 -6.61
C ASP A 317 24.71 -16.34 -8.06
N ASP A 318 25.87 -16.97 -8.29
CA ASP A 318 26.55 -17.05 -9.60
C ASP A 318 25.74 -17.82 -10.67
N ARG A 319 24.70 -18.51 -10.26
CA ARG A 319 23.78 -19.20 -11.18
C ARG A 319 22.87 -18.22 -11.93
N ILE A 320 22.73 -16.98 -11.44
CA ILE A 320 21.87 -15.98 -12.07
C ILE A 320 22.47 -15.54 -13.38
N THR A 321 21.74 -15.79 -14.48
CA THR A 321 22.19 -15.40 -15.81
C THR A 321 22.06 -13.88 -16.02
N PRO A 322 22.81 -13.26 -16.97
CA PRO A 322 22.65 -11.85 -17.32
C PRO A 322 21.22 -11.47 -17.70
N VAL A 323 20.55 -12.26 -18.57
CA VAL A 323 19.14 -12.11 -18.91
C VAL A 323 18.28 -12.29 -17.64
N GLY A 324 18.57 -13.28 -16.83
CA GLY A 324 17.87 -13.54 -15.56
C GLY A 324 17.95 -12.35 -14.60
N ARG A 325 19.09 -11.69 -14.51
CA ARG A 325 19.28 -10.48 -13.69
C ARG A 325 18.40 -9.33 -14.17
N PHE A 326 18.33 -9.11 -15.48
CA PHE A 326 17.44 -8.11 -16.07
C PHE A 326 15.98 -8.44 -15.78
N LEU A 327 15.55 -9.70 -16.00
CA LEU A 327 14.17 -10.14 -15.75
C LEU A 327 13.75 -9.97 -14.28
N ARG A 328 14.64 -10.30 -13.33
CA ARG A 328 14.40 -10.11 -11.89
C ARG A 328 14.27 -8.62 -11.53
N ARG A 329 15.19 -7.78 -12.04
CA ARG A 329 15.16 -6.34 -11.78
C ARG A 329 13.88 -5.69 -12.30
N THR A 330 13.37 -6.13 -13.43
CA THR A 330 12.15 -5.60 -14.05
C THR A 330 10.88 -6.35 -13.62
N ARG A 331 11.00 -7.41 -12.80
CA ARG A 331 9.91 -8.31 -12.40
C ARG A 331 9.20 -9.01 -13.57
N ILE A 332 9.80 -9.01 -14.75
CA ILE A 332 9.29 -9.74 -15.93
C ILE A 332 9.30 -11.25 -15.68
N ASP A 333 10.22 -11.75 -14.84
CA ASP A 333 10.27 -13.16 -14.43
C ASP A 333 8.99 -13.65 -13.75
N GLU A 334 8.21 -12.78 -13.16
CA GLU A 334 6.96 -13.10 -12.47
C GLU A 334 5.72 -12.99 -13.37
N LEU A 335 5.81 -12.46 -14.60
CA LEU A 335 4.68 -12.33 -15.52
C LEU A 335 3.93 -13.67 -15.79
N PRO A 336 4.58 -14.85 -15.88
CA PRO A 336 3.84 -16.10 -16.07
C PRO A 336 2.84 -16.43 -14.96
N GLN A 337 2.93 -15.79 -13.79
CA GLN A 337 1.95 -15.93 -12.70
C GLN A 337 0.56 -15.39 -13.08
N ILE A 338 0.43 -14.60 -14.16
CA ILE A 338 -0.87 -14.23 -14.73
C ILE A 338 -1.71 -15.50 -14.97
N LEU A 339 -1.10 -16.62 -15.36
CA LEU A 339 -1.80 -17.90 -15.52
C LEU A 339 -2.39 -18.41 -14.20
N ASN A 340 -1.70 -18.21 -13.08
CA ASN A 340 -2.22 -18.56 -11.75
C ASN A 340 -3.40 -17.68 -11.35
N ILE A 341 -3.37 -16.39 -11.73
CA ILE A 341 -4.51 -15.48 -11.49
C ILE A 341 -5.73 -15.91 -12.30
N LEU A 342 -5.55 -16.21 -13.59
CA LEU A 342 -6.62 -16.70 -14.47
C LEU A 342 -7.19 -18.05 -14.01
N ARG A 343 -6.41 -18.87 -13.29
CA ARG A 343 -6.85 -20.12 -12.65
C ARG A 343 -7.46 -19.92 -11.27
N TRP A 344 -7.59 -18.68 -10.80
CA TRP A 344 -8.10 -18.34 -9.47
C TRP A 344 -7.25 -18.84 -8.28
N GLU A 345 -6.02 -19.26 -8.56
CA GLU A 345 -5.06 -19.75 -7.56
C GLU A 345 -4.35 -18.61 -6.84
N MET A 346 -4.15 -17.47 -7.52
CA MET A 346 -3.47 -16.28 -7.03
C MET A 346 -4.27 -15.00 -7.30
N SER A 347 -3.78 -13.91 -6.74
CA SER A 347 -4.24 -12.53 -6.91
C SER A 347 -3.07 -11.64 -7.35
N TRP A 348 -3.32 -10.46 -7.88
CA TRP A 348 -2.27 -9.47 -8.09
C TRP A 348 -1.67 -9.02 -6.77
N ILE A 349 -2.50 -8.85 -5.74
CA ILE A 349 -2.11 -8.33 -4.44
C ILE A 349 -2.56 -9.29 -3.33
N GLY A 350 -1.61 -9.68 -2.48
CA GLY A 350 -1.81 -10.58 -1.36
C GLY A 350 -0.47 -11.00 -0.73
N PRO A 351 -0.49 -11.77 0.36
CA PRO A 351 0.72 -12.34 0.94
C PRO A 351 1.50 -13.16 -0.08
N ARG A 352 2.83 -13.00 -0.14
CA ARG A 352 3.65 -13.77 -1.09
C ARG A 352 3.58 -15.26 -0.79
N PRO A 353 3.30 -16.14 -1.78
CA PRO A 353 3.26 -17.58 -1.55
C PRO A 353 4.67 -18.12 -1.25
N GLU A 354 4.81 -18.89 -0.18
CA GLU A 354 6.08 -19.54 0.20
C GLU A 354 6.17 -20.96 -0.37
N ALA A 355 7.40 -21.43 -0.59
CA ALA A 355 7.65 -22.81 -0.93
C ALA A 355 7.13 -23.74 0.19
N GLU A 356 6.57 -24.91 -0.16
CA GLU A 356 5.95 -25.82 0.81
C GLU A 356 6.89 -26.17 1.96
N ILE A 357 8.16 -26.42 1.66
CA ILE A 357 9.17 -26.77 2.66
C ILE A 357 9.45 -25.63 3.65
N LEU A 358 9.44 -24.38 3.18
CA LEU A 358 9.60 -23.20 4.02
C LEU A 358 8.33 -22.93 4.83
N SER A 359 7.16 -23.07 4.19
CA SER A 359 5.89 -22.87 4.88
C SER A 359 5.65 -23.88 6.00
N ALA A 360 6.04 -25.13 5.81
CA ALA A 360 6.00 -26.15 6.86
C ALA A 360 6.89 -25.74 8.03
N TRP A 361 8.15 -25.43 7.75
CA TRP A 361 9.10 -24.97 8.79
C TRP A 361 8.60 -23.75 9.56
N TYR A 362 8.11 -22.70 8.86
CA TYR A 362 7.60 -21.50 9.52
C TYR A 362 6.32 -21.77 10.32
N THR A 363 5.53 -22.78 9.93
CA THR A 363 4.35 -23.20 10.69
C THR A 363 4.73 -23.80 12.06
N ASP A 364 5.85 -24.53 12.09
CA ASP A 364 6.36 -25.14 13.34
C ASP A 364 7.02 -24.09 14.26
N GLU A 365 7.72 -23.10 13.67
CA GLU A 365 8.47 -22.09 14.42
C GLU A 365 7.62 -20.88 14.86
N LEU A 366 6.61 -20.50 14.08
CA LEU A 366 5.87 -19.26 14.28
C LEU A 366 4.40 -19.54 14.60
N PRO A 367 3.93 -19.15 15.79
CA PRO A 367 2.50 -19.23 16.11
C PRO A 367 1.66 -18.53 15.03
N PHE A 368 0.53 -19.12 14.69
CA PHE A 368 -0.46 -18.54 13.77
C PHE A 368 0.00 -18.36 12.33
N TYR A 369 1.20 -18.79 11.94
CA TYR A 369 1.71 -18.62 10.56
C TYR A 369 0.70 -19.05 9.50
N ARG A 370 -0.06 -20.12 9.72
CA ARG A 370 -1.07 -20.64 8.79
C ARG A 370 -2.20 -19.67 8.47
N TYR A 371 -2.49 -18.69 9.34
CA TYR A 371 -3.56 -17.72 9.10
C TYR A 371 -3.29 -16.78 7.92
N ARG A 372 -2.06 -16.64 7.49
CA ARG A 372 -1.75 -15.87 6.28
C ARG A 372 -2.39 -16.45 5.00
N HIS A 373 -2.81 -17.72 5.03
CA HIS A 373 -3.44 -18.41 3.90
C HIS A 373 -4.98 -18.22 3.83
N VAL A 374 -5.59 -17.39 4.69
CA VAL A 374 -7.03 -17.08 4.63
C VAL A 374 -7.41 -16.19 3.45
N VAL A 375 -6.43 -15.55 2.83
CA VAL A 375 -6.56 -14.79 1.58
C VAL A 375 -5.77 -15.46 0.46
N LYS A 376 -6.08 -15.14 -0.80
CA LYS A 376 -5.28 -15.62 -1.93
C LYS A 376 -3.87 -15.02 -1.86
N PRO A 377 -2.83 -15.81 -2.18
CA PRO A 377 -1.48 -15.27 -2.30
C PRO A 377 -1.38 -14.30 -3.48
N GLY A 378 -0.50 -13.31 -3.36
CA GLY A 378 -0.31 -12.26 -4.35
C GLY A 378 1.05 -12.30 -5.05
N ILE A 379 1.13 -11.69 -6.25
CA ILE A 379 2.40 -11.35 -6.91
C ILE A 379 3.11 -10.28 -6.09
N SER A 380 2.38 -9.23 -5.68
CA SER A 380 2.83 -8.21 -4.74
C SER A 380 2.02 -8.25 -3.45
N GLY A 381 2.58 -7.73 -2.35
CA GLY A 381 1.91 -7.72 -1.05
C GLY A 381 2.45 -6.65 -0.10
N TRP A 382 1.71 -6.42 0.98
CA TRP A 382 2.05 -5.39 1.96
C TRP A 382 3.42 -5.59 2.61
N ALA A 383 3.77 -6.84 2.94
CA ALA A 383 5.09 -7.18 3.46
C ALA A 383 6.20 -6.88 2.43
N GLN A 384 5.99 -7.23 1.17
CA GLN A 384 6.98 -7.04 0.10
C GLN A 384 7.33 -5.57 -0.15
N VAL A 385 6.32 -4.68 -0.10
CA VAL A 385 6.54 -3.23 -0.34
C VAL A 385 7.06 -2.47 0.88
N ASN A 386 7.03 -3.08 2.08
CA ASN A 386 7.52 -2.45 3.32
C ASN A 386 8.85 -3.03 3.82
N GLN A 387 9.12 -4.32 3.62
CA GLN A 387 10.29 -5.00 4.18
C GLN A 387 11.25 -5.54 3.11
N GLY A 388 10.75 -5.86 1.91
CA GLY A 388 11.54 -6.48 0.86
C GLY A 388 11.69 -8.00 1.04
N HIS A 389 12.84 -8.55 0.62
CA HIS A 389 13.15 -9.97 0.73
C HIS A 389 13.74 -10.28 2.10
N VAL A 390 13.35 -11.42 2.70
CA VAL A 390 13.76 -11.83 4.05
C VAL A 390 14.18 -13.29 4.06
N ALA A 391 15.19 -13.62 4.88
CA ALA A 391 15.76 -14.95 5.00
C ALA A 391 15.78 -15.48 6.46
N GLU A 392 15.86 -14.60 7.46
CA GLU A 392 15.95 -14.99 8.87
C GLU A 392 14.57 -15.15 9.53
N VAL A 393 14.45 -16.03 10.51
CA VAL A 393 13.18 -16.31 11.23
C VAL A 393 12.60 -15.05 11.87
N ALA A 394 13.45 -14.20 12.49
CA ALA A 394 13.02 -12.94 13.08
C ALA A 394 12.42 -11.98 12.04
N GLU A 395 12.97 -11.97 10.82
CA GLU A 395 12.46 -11.20 9.70
C GLU A 395 11.15 -11.78 9.15
N VAL A 396 11.02 -13.12 9.17
CA VAL A 396 9.76 -13.79 8.78
C VAL A 396 8.65 -13.48 9.78
N HIS A 397 8.95 -13.39 11.08
CA HIS A 397 7.99 -12.93 12.07
C HIS A 397 7.50 -11.51 11.77
N ARG A 398 8.41 -10.58 11.45
CA ARG A 398 8.05 -9.21 11.05
C ARG A 398 7.23 -9.19 9.75
N LYS A 399 7.59 -10.04 8.78
CA LYS A 399 6.83 -10.23 7.54
C LYS A 399 5.40 -10.70 7.82
N LEU A 400 5.23 -11.64 8.75
CA LEU A 400 3.94 -12.13 9.16
C LEU A 400 3.08 -11.03 9.80
N GLN A 401 3.65 -10.12 10.59
CA GLN A 401 2.96 -8.96 11.13
C GLN A 401 2.39 -8.05 10.02
N TYR A 402 3.13 -7.85 8.92
CA TYR A 402 2.65 -7.12 7.74
C TYR A 402 1.55 -7.89 6.99
N ASP A 403 1.69 -9.22 6.83
CA ASP A 403 0.67 -10.05 6.19
C ASP A 403 -0.64 -10.00 7.00
N PHE A 404 -0.58 -10.03 8.34
CA PHE A 404 -1.75 -9.88 9.20
C PHE A 404 -2.37 -8.50 9.13
N TYR A 405 -1.56 -7.44 8.99
CA TYR A 405 -2.10 -6.11 8.74
C TYR A 405 -2.92 -6.09 7.45
N TYR A 406 -2.40 -6.68 6.37
CA TYR A 406 -3.14 -6.80 5.11
C TYR A 406 -4.45 -7.56 5.27
N ILE A 407 -4.46 -8.67 5.99
CA ILE A 407 -5.65 -9.48 6.22
C ILE A 407 -6.69 -8.72 7.05
N LYS A 408 -6.25 -8.04 8.12
CA LYS A 408 -7.12 -7.28 9.02
C LYS A 408 -7.80 -6.10 8.30
N TYR A 409 -7.04 -5.38 7.48
CA TYR A 409 -7.50 -4.18 6.76
C TYR A 409 -7.79 -4.46 5.29
N PHE A 410 -8.12 -5.71 4.96
CA PHE A 410 -8.39 -6.18 3.60
C PHE A 410 -9.45 -5.33 2.91
N SER A 411 -9.03 -4.51 1.93
CA SER A 411 -9.89 -3.53 1.27
C SER A 411 -9.32 -3.11 -0.10
N PRO A 412 -10.18 -2.58 -1.01
CA PRO A 412 -9.72 -2.07 -2.31
C PRO A 412 -8.69 -0.94 -2.18
N TRP A 413 -8.80 -0.14 -1.12
CA TRP A 413 -7.88 0.97 -0.87
C TRP A 413 -6.48 0.50 -0.50
N LEU A 414 -6.37 -0.53 0.32
CA LEU A 414 -5.09 -1.12 0.67
C LEU A 414 -4.45 -1.80 -0.54
N ASP A 415 -5.24 -2.48 -1.37
CA ASP A 415 -4.77 -3.05 -2.63
C ASP A 415 -4.23 -1.96 -3.57
N LEU A 416 -4.95 -0.87 -3.74
CA LEU A 416 -4.52 0.26 -4.56
C LEU A 416 -3.23 0.89 -4.02
N LEU A 417 -3.12 1.05 -2.71
CA LEU A 417 -1.90 1.53 -2.07
C LEU A 417 -0.71 0.61 -2.32
N ILE A 418 -0.90 -0.70 -2.19
CA ILE A 418 0.15 -1.69 -2.46
C ILE A 418 0.58 -1.62 -3.93
N LEU A 419 -0.38 -1.46 -4.86
CA LEU A 419 -0.09 -1.29 -6.27
C LEU A 419 0.82 -0.07 -6.51
N PHE A 420 0.49 1.10 -5.94
CA PHE A 420 1.30 2.31 -6.08
C PHE A 420 2.70 2.15 -5.47
N ARG A 421 2.79 1.52 -4.30
CA ARG A 421 4.09 1.22 -3.69
C ARG A 421 4.90 0.23 -4.51
N THR A 422 4.24 -0.76 -5.12
CA THR A 422 4.91 -1.74 -6.01
C THR A 422 5.54 -1.05 -7.21
N VAL A 423 4.80 -0.16 -7.89
CA VAL A 423 5.36 0.62 -9.01
C VAL A 423 6.57 1.43 -8.55
N LYS A 424 6.48 2.10 -7.39
CA LYS A 424 7.61 2.85 -6.83
C LYS A 424 8.82 1.94 -6.54
N THR A 425 8.61 0.77 -5.91
CA THR A 425 9.70 -0.17 -5.60
C THR A 425 10.35 -0.72 -6.87
N MET A 426 9.58 -0.97 -7.93
CA MET A 426 10.10 -1.37 -9.23
C MET A 426 10.99 -0.27 -9.86
N LEU A 427 10.54 0.99 -9.81
CA LEU A 427 11.29 2.12 -10.35
C LEU A 427 12.56 2.43 -9.54
N SER A 428 12.54 2.23 -8.22
CA SER A 428 13.70 2.49 -7.34
C SER A 428 14.65 1.30 -7.22
N GLY A 429 14.30 0.13 -7.74
CA GLY A 429 15.08 -1.11 -7.58
C GLY A 429 15.06 -1.67 -6.15
N PHE A 430 14.24 -1.14 -5.24
CA PHE A 430 14.14 -1.63 -3.87
C PHE A 430 13.62 -3.07 -3.83
N GLY A 431 14.35 -3.97 -3.14
CA GLY A 431 13.96 -5.39 -2.98
C GLY A 431 14.12 -6.24 -4.24
N ALA A 432 14.74 -5.75 -5.31
CA ALA A 432 15.16 -6.53 -6.47
C ALA A 432 16.55 -7.13 -6.18
N ARG A 433 16.59 -8.34 -5.62
CA ARG A 433 17.82 -9.12 -5.40
C ARG A 433 17.78 -10.40 -6.23
#